data_17bba0a06dd6757d6bc40c65128171d9
#
_entry.id   17bba0a06dd6757d6bc40c65128171d9
#
_cell.length_a   1.000
_cell.length_b   1.000
_cell.length_c   1.000
_cell.angle_alpha   90.00
_cell.angle_beta   90.00
_cell.angle_gamma   90.00
#
_symmetry.space_group_name_H-M   'P 1'
#
loop_
_entity.id
_entity.type
_entity.pdbx_description
1 polymer ?
#
loop_
_entity_poly.entity_id
_entity_poly.type
_entity_poly.pdbx_seq_one_letter_code
_entity_poly.pdbx_strand_id
1 'polypeptide(L)'
;ILQKMKKTAEDYLGQEVTEAVITVPAYFSDSQRQATKEAGQIAGLDVKRIVNEPTAAALAYGVDKANKDMKVAVFDLGGGTFDISILEFGGGVFEVLSTNGDTHLGGDDFDQVIIDWLVQEFKNDEGADLTTDPMAMQRLKEAAEKAKIELSSSTSTEINLPYIMPVAGVPKHLVKTLTRAKFEQLAHNLIQACLEPCKKAMSDAGLNNSDIDEVILVGGSSRIPAVQKLVEDFFGKVPSKGVNPDEVVAVGACIQGAVLNKEAGVGNIVLLDVTPLT
;
A
#
# COMPACT_ATOMS: atom_id res chain seq x y z
N ILE A 1 -14.04 4.06 10.15
CA ILE A 1 -13.60 3.99 8.75
C ILE A 1 -14.69 3.32 7.92
N LEU A 2 -15.07 2.05 8.14
CA LEU A 2 -16.03 1.30 7.31
C LEU A 2 -17.41 1.96 7.20
N GLN A 3 -17.92 2.59 8.27
CA GLN A 3 -19.15 3.40 8.21
C GLN A 3 -19.04 4.56 7.21
N LYS A 4 -17.87 5.23 7.15
CA LYS A 4 -17.62 6.30 6.19
C LYS A 4 -17.57 5.76 4.76
N MET A 5 -16.95 4.59 4.56
CA MET A 5 -16.88 3.92 3.26
C MET A 5 -18.28 3.53 2.79
N LYS A 6 -19.08 2.88 3.67
CA LYS A 6 -20.49 2.54 3.40
C LYS A 6 -21.27 3.79 2.97
N LYS A 7 -21.22 4.84 3.78
CA LYS A 7 -21.93 6.10 3.48
C LYS A 7 -21.50 6.69 2.14
N THR A 8 -20.20 6.70 1.85
CA THR A 8 -19.70 7.21 0.57
C THR A 8 -20.24 6.41 -0.62
N ALA A 9 -20.31 5.07 -0.49
CA ALA A 9 -20.89 4.22 -1.51
C ALA A 9 -22.40 4.47 -1.68
N GLU A 10 -23.15 4.60 -0.59
CA GLU A 10 -24.59 4.91 -0.59
C GLU A 10 -24.88 6.28 -1.22
N ASP A 11 -24.08 7.30 -0.87
CA ASP A 11 -24.20 8.65 -1.43
C ASP A 11 -23.96 8.65 -2.96
N TYR A 12 -23.03 7.81 -3.44
CA TYR A 12 -22.73 7.67 -4.86
C TYR A 12 -23.78 6.87 -5.64
N LEU A 13 -24.22 5.74 -5.05
CA LEU A 13 -25.17 4.81 -5.72
C LEU A 13 -26.63 5.25 -5.59
N GLY A 14 -26.94 6.14 -4.64
CA GLY A 14 -28.30 6.56 -4.35
C GLY A 14 -29.20 5.47 -3.76
N GLN A 15 -28.62 4.41 -3.19
CA GLN A 15 -29.31 3.30 -2.59
C GLN A 15 -28.55 2.76 -1.38
N GLU A 16 -29.24 1.99 -0.52
CA GLU A 16 -28.63 1.36 0.65
C GLU A 16 -27.64 0.28 0.23
N VAL A 17 -26.48 0.23 0.91
CA VAL A 17 -25.43 -0.78 0.75
C VAL A 17 -25.47 -1.69 1.98
N THR A 18 -25.84 -2.95 1.79
CA THR A 18 -26.05 -3.92 2.88
C THR A 18 -24.98 -5.00 2.93
N GLU A 19 -24.27 -5.28 1.83
CA GLU A 19 -23.30 -6.36 1.71
C GLU A 19 -21.94 -5.83 1.30
N ALA A 20 -20.85 -6.50 1.70
CA ALA A 20 -19.51 -6.12 1.33
C ALA A 20 -18.55 -7.31 1.24
N VAL A 21 -17.60 -7.20 0.33
CA VAL A 21 -16.31 -7.89 0.36
C VAL A 21 -15.30 -6.90 0.92
N ILE A 22 -14.52 -7.30 1.94
CA ILE A 22 -13.55 -6.43 2.59
C ILE A 22 -12.16 -7.04 2.41
N THR A 23 -11.19 -6.23 2.02
CA THR A 23 -9.81 -6.64 1.88
C THR A 23 -9.01 -6.33 3.15
N VAL A 24 -7.99 -7.15 3.40
CA VAL A 24 -7.05 -6.99 4.51
C VAL A 24 -5.64 -7.30 4.02
N PRO A 25 -4.60 -6.72 4.65
CA PRO A 25 -3.22 -7.13 4.40
C PRO A 25 -3.04 -8.64 4.54
N ALA A 26 -2.20 -9.24 3.68
CA ALA A 26 -2.01 -10.69 3.68
C ALA A 26 -1.39 -11.18 4.99
N TYR A 27 -0.56 -10.36 5.62
CA TYR A 27 0.15 -10.69 6.86
C TYR A 27 -0.66 -10.42 8.14
N PHE A 28 -1.96 -10.12 8.03
CA PHE A 28 -2.84 -10.02 9.20
C PHE A 28 -3.07 -11.39 9.84
N SER A 29 -3.00 -11.42 11.17
CA SER A 29 -3.39 -12.57 11.98
C SER A 29 -4.90 -12.82 11.94
N ASP A 30 -5.34 -14.01 12.34
CA ASP A 30 -6.77 -14.35 12.40
C ASP A 30 -7.56 -13.38 13.31
N SER A 31 -6.96 -12.93 14.42
CA SER A 31 -7.60 -11.94 15.30
C SER A 31 -7.81 -10.59 14.61
N GLN A 32 -6.87 -10.13 13.80
CA GLN A 32 -7.00 -8.88 13.03
C GLN A 32 -8.04 -9.02 11.91
N ARG A 33 -8.09 -10.17 11.23
CA ARG A 33 -9.12 -10.50 10.23
C ARG A 33 -10.52 -10.52 10.86
N GLN A 34 -10.66 -11.18 12.00
CA GLN A 34 -11.92 -11.24 12.73
C GLN A 34 -12.36 -9.85 13.20
N ALA A 35 -11.44 -9.03 13.75
CA ALA A 35 -11.75 -7.66 14.15
C ALA A 35 -12.20 -6.80 12.96
N THR A 36 -11.61 -6.99 11.78
CA THR A 36 -12.04 -6.29 10.55
C THR A 36 -13.44 -6.71 10.12
N LYS A 37 -13.75 -8.01 10.20
CA LYS A 37 -15.10 -8.54 9.92
C LYS A 37 -16.14 -7.96 10.87
N GLU A 38 -15.85 -7.95 12.17
CA GLU A 38 -16.71 -7.37 13.20
C GLU A 38 -16.91 -5.86 13.00
N ALA A 39 -15.85 -5.13 12.63
CA ALA A 39 -15.95 -3.71 12.29
C ALA A 39 -16.89 -3.47 11.11
N GLY A 40 -16.92 -4.37 10.10
CA GLY A 40 -17.89 -4.35 9.01
C GLY A 40 -19.32 -4.53 9.50
N GLN A 41 -19.53 -5.50 10.38
CA GLN A 41 -20.84 -5.75 10.99
C GLN A 41 -21.32 -4.54 11.83
N ILE A 42 -20.45 -3.93 12.62
CA ILE A 42 -20.74 -2.71 13.38
C ILE A 42 -21.10 -1.55 12.44
N ALA A 43 -20.50 -1.50 11.25
CA ALA A 43 -20.86 -0.54 10.22
C ALA A 43 -22.22 -0.82 9.54
N GLY A 44 -22.90 -1.91 9.88
CA GLY A 44 -24.18 -2.34 9.29
C GLY A 44 -24.00 -3.01 7.93
N LEU A 45 -22.88 -3.75 7.74
CA LEU A 45 -22.60 -4.52 6.53
C LEU A 45 -22.65 -6.02 6.83
N ASP A 46 -23.28 -6.79 5.96
CA ASP A 46 -23.10 -8.24 5.90
C ASP A 46 -21.80 -8.54 5.13
N VAL A 47 -20.74 -8.90 5.87
CA VAL A 47 -19.43 -9.16 5.31
C VAL A 47 -19.41 -10.55 4.69
N LYS A 48 -19.56 -10.63 3.38
CA LYS A 48 -19.63 -11.88 2.61
C LYS A 48 -18.30 -12.61 2.58
N ARG A 49 -17.20 -11.87 2.48
CA ARG A 49 -15.85 -12.44 2.48
C ARG A 49 -14.82 -11.40 2.94
N ILE A 50 -13.80 -11.88 3.66
CA ILE A 50 -12.52 -11.19 3.84
C ILE A 50 -11.55 -11.78 2.81
N VAL A 51 -10.86 -10.93 2.06
CA VAL A 51 -9.92 -11.30 1.00
C VAL A 51 -8.58 -10.64 1.26
N ASN A 52 -7.47 -11.32 1.01
CA ASN A 52 -6.16 -10.71 1.09
C ASN A 52 -5.97 -9.68 -0.04
N GLU A 53 -5.39 -8.54 0.28
CA GLU A 53 -5.12 -7.45 -0.69
C GLU A 53 -4.32 -7.93 -1.90
N PRO A 54 -3.20 -8.68 -1.76
CA PRO A 54 -2.48 -9.20 -2.92
C PRO A 54 -3.28 -10.21 -3.74
N THR A 55 -4.15 -11.01 -3.10
CA THR A 55 -5.03 -11.94 -3.81
C THR A 55 -6.06 -11.18 -4.65
N ALA A 56 -6.65 -10.13 -4.09
CA ALA A 56 -7.56 -9.25 -4.83
C ALA A 56 -6.83 -8.58 -6.00
N ALA A 57 -5.62 -8.07 -5.79
CA ALA A 57 -4.82 -7.45 -6.85
C ALA A 57 -4.48 -8.44 -7.98
N ALA A 58 -4.08 -9.66 -7.63
CA ALA A 58 -3.81 -10.73 -8.60
C ALA A 58 -5.07 -11.11 -9.38
N LEU A 59 -6.23 -11.16 -8.72
CA LEU A 59 -7.52 -11.43 -9.37
C LEU A 59 -7.85 -10.33 -10.40
N ALA A 60 -7.70 -9.06 -10.04
CA ALA A 60 -7.94 -7.95 -10.95
C ALA A 60 -6.99 -7.97 -12.16
N TYR A 61 -5.71 -8.34 -11.94
CA TYR A 61 -4.72 -8.45 -12.99
C TYR A 61 -4.95 -9.68 -13.90
N GLY A 62 -5.34 -10.81 -13.29
CA GLY A 62 -5.39 -12.10 -13.95
C GLY A 62 -6.74 -12.48 -14.56
N VAL A 63 -7.84 -11.74 -14.27
CA VAL A 63 -9.18 -12.10 -14.72
C VAL A 63 -9.28 -12.31 -16.24
N ASP A 64 -8.62 -11.45 -17.01
CA ASP A 64 -8.56 -11.54 -18.48
C ASP A 64 -7.51 -12.55 -19.00
N LYS A 65 -6.69 -13.10 -18.11
CA LYS A 65 -5.54 -13.97 -18.38
C LYS A 65 -5.72 -15.37 -17.81
N ALA A 66 -6.88 -15.69 -17.25
CA ALA A 66 -7.19 -16.92 -16.50
C ALA A 66 -6.90 -18.23 -17.26
N ASN A 67 -6.71 -18.16 -18.58
CA ASN A 67 -6.36 -19.31 -19.42
C ASN A 67 -4.83 -19.53 -19.58
N LYS A 68 -4.00 -18.73 -18.92
CA LYS A 68 -2.54 -18.85 -18.94
C LYS A 68 -2.05 -19.26 -17.57
N ASP A 69 -1.17 -20.24 -17.51
CA ASP A 69 -0.46 -20.55 -16.28
C ASP A 69 0.62 -19.50 -16.07
N MET A 70 0.56 -18.76 -14.96
CA MET A 70 1.48 -17.67 -14.64
C MET A 70 1.84 -17.66 -13.16
N LYS A 71 3.09 -17.34 -12.88
CA LYS A 71 3.58 -17.06 -11.53
C LYS A 71 3.82 -15.55 -11.38
N VAL A 72 3.21 -14.98 -10.38
CA VAL A 72 3.17 -13.52 -10.21
C VAL A 72 3.64 -13.15 -8.80
N ALA A 73 4.50 -12.16 -8.71
CA ALA A 73 4.83 -11.52 -7.45
C ALA A 73 3.98 -10.25 -7.29
N VAL A 74 3.27 -10.14 -6.18
CA VAL A 74 2.50 -8.94 -5.81
C VAL A 74 3.26 -8.24 -4.69
N PHE A 75 3.82 -7.07 -5.00
CA PHE A 75 4.56 -6.22 -4.09
C PHE A 75 3.64 -5.07 -3.66
N ASP A 76 3.15 -5.13 -2.43
CA ASP A 76 2.20 -4.18 -1.87
C ASP A 76 2.87 -3.33 -0.79
N LEU A 77 3.18 -2.08 -1.12
CA LEU A 77 3.69 -1.10 -0.18
C LEU A 77 2.65 0.01 0.00
N GLY A 78 1.84 -0.16 1.02
CA GLY A 78 0.75 0.74 1.38
C GLY A 78 1.18 1.91 2.25
N GLY A 79 0.22 2.47 2.98
CA GLY A 79 0.46 3.57 3.92
C GLY A 79 1.12 3.12 5.23
N GLY A 80 0.79 1.92 5.73
CA GLY A 80 1.25 1.44 7.03
C GLY A 80 1.85 0.04 7.02
N THR A 81 1.68 -0.73 5.94
CA THR A 81 2.18 -2.12 5.85
C THR A 81 2.88 -2.36 4.53
N PHE A 82 3.79 -3.31 4.56
CA PHE A 82 4.43 -3.90 3.40
C PHE A 82 4.10 -5.39 3.34
N ASP A 83 3.58 -5.85 2.21
CA ASP A 83 3.32 -7.25 1.92
C ASP A 83 3.94 -7.66 0.58
N ILE A 84 4.50 -8.85 0.53
CA ILE A 84 4.93 -9.52 -0.70
C ILE A 84 4.27 -10.89 -0.75
N SER A 85 3.58 -11.19 -1.84
CA SER A 85 2.94 -12.48 -2.05
C SER A 85 3.34 -13.06 -3.40
N ILE A 86 3.63 -14.34 -3.42
CA ILE A 86 3.90 -15.10 -4.61
C ILE A 86 2.67 -15.96 -4.92
N LEU A 87 2.10 -15.75 -6.09
CA LEU A 87 0.89 -16.43 -6.53
C LEU A 87 1.12 -17.18 -7.82
N GLU A 88 0.38 -18.25 -8.00
CA GLU A 88 0.22 -18.95 -9.27
C GLU A 88 -1.24 -18.92 -9.70
N PHE A 89 -1.50 -18.68 -10.95
CA PHE A 89 -2.85 -18.80 -11.48
C PHE A 89 -2.84 -19.47 -12.85
N GLY A 90 -3.89 -20.29 -13.07
CA GLY A 90 -4.10 -21.04 -14.29
C GLY A 90 -5.42 -21.80 -14.23
N GLY A 91 -6.08 -21.98 -15.36
CA GLY A 91 -7.34 -22.72 -15.42
C GLY A 91 -8.47 -22.16 -14.56
N GLY A 92 -8.45 -20.85 -14.21
CA GLY A 92 -9.42 -20.22 -13.34
C GLY A 92 -9.15 -20.37 -11.83
N VAL A 93 -8.04 -20.99 -11.44
CA VAL A 93 -7.60 -21.13 -10.04
C VAL A 93 -6.53 -20.09 -9.76
N PHE A 94 -6.66 -19.37 -8.65
CA PHE A 94 -5.67 -18.45 -8.10
C PHE A 94 -5.19 -19.01 -6.77
N GLU A 95 -3.93 -19.35 -6.68
CA GLU A 95 -3.33 -19.97 -5.50
C GLU A 95 -2.19 -19.10 -4.98
N VAL A 96 -2.20 -18.81 -3.68
CA VAL A 96 -1.09 -18.15 -3.00
C VAL A 96 -0.09 -19.19 -2.57
N LEU A 97 1.12 -19.14 -3.14
CA LEU A 97 2.21 -20.09 -2.81
C LEU A 97 2.91 -19.67 -1.51
N SER A 98 3.12 -18.39 -1.33
CA SER A 98 3.75 -17.83 -0.13
C SER A 98 3.38 -16.37 0.07
N THR A 99 3.48 -15.90 1.30
CA THR A 99 3.38 -14.48 1.64
C THR A 99 4.33 -14.15 2.78
N ASN A 100 4.89 -12.95 2.77
CA ASN A 100 5.72 -12.40 3.82
C ASN A 100 5.52 -10.89 3.88
N GLY A 101 5.97 -10.20 4.93
CA GLY A 101 5.78 -8.76 5.02
C GLY A 101 6.28 -8.15 6.31
N ASP A 102 5.99 -6.86 6.46
CA ASP A 102 6.23 -6.08 7.67
C ASP A 102 5.01 -5.20 7.95
N THR A 103 4.35 -5.42 9.07
CA THR A 103 3.15 -4.68 9.48
C THR A 103 3.44 -3.29 10.03
N HIS A 104 4.71 -2.89 10.06
CA HIS A 104 5.19 -1.60 10.54
C HIS A 104 6.12 -0.91 9.53
N LEU A 105 5.98 -1.22 8.25
CA LEU A 105 6.72 -0.59 7.16
C LEU A 105 5.73 -0.10 6.11
N GLY A 106 5.62 1.21 5.96
CA GLY A 106 4.70 1.81 4.99
C GLY A 106 4.95 3.28 4.73
N GLY A 107 4.06 3.92 4.00
CA GLY A 107 4.16 5.32 3.60
C GLY A 107 4.31 6.30 4.76
N ASP A 108 3.72 5.97 5.92
CA ASP A 108 3.85 6.79 7.14
C ASP A 108 5.30 6.87 7.63
N ASP A 109 6.10 5.81 7.46
CA ASP A 109 7.53 5.81 7.81
C ASP A 109 8.33 6.67 6.84
N PHE A 110 7.97 6.64 5.56
CA PHE A 110 8.56 7.53 4.55
C PHE A 110 8.22 9.00 4.80
N ASP A 111 7.03 9.31 5.31
CA ASP A 111 6.67 10.65 5.74
C ASP A 111 7.48 11.05 6.97
N GLN A 112 7.68 10.15 7.92
CA GLN A 112 8.41 10.41 9.15
C GLN A 112 9.86 10.84 8.88
N VAL A 113 10.56 10.22 7.95
CA VAL A 113 11.95 10.64 7.62
C VAL A 113 12.01 12.05 7.03
N ILE A 114 10.97 12.49 6.31
CA ILE A 114 10.86 13.86 5.82
C ILE A 114 10.57 14.81 6.98
N ILE A 115 9.66 14.46 7.89
CA ILE A 115 9.33 15.23 9.08
C ILE A 115 10.57 15.44 9.94
N ASP A 116 11.31 14.38 10.23
CA ASP A 116 12.52 14.41 11.04
C ASP A 116 13.59 15.34 10.42
N TRP A 117 13.74 15.26 9.09
CA TRP A 117 14.62 16.17 8.37
C TRP A 117 14.17 17.63 8.48
N LEU A 118 12.88 17.92 8.29
CA LEU A 118 12.34 19.29 8.41
C LEU A 118 12.49 19.86 9.81
N VAL A 119 12.23 19.05 10.85
CA VAL A 119 12.43 19.44 12.26
C VAL A 119 13.89 19.80 12.51
N GLN A 120 14.83 18.97 12.00
CA GLN A 120 16.25 19.25 12.17
C GLN A 120 16.70 20.49 11.40
N GLU A 121 16.22 20.69 10.19
CA GLU A 121 16.52 21.89 9.39
C GLU A 121 16.01 23.17 10.09
N PHE A 122 14.79 23.16 10.60
CA PHE A 122 14.22 24.29 11.32
C PHE A 122 15.00 24.58 12.61
N LYS A 123 15.39 23.54 13.33
CA LYS A 123 16.21 23.67 14.55
C LYS A 123 17.59 24.28 14.25
N ASN A 124 18.18 23.93 13.12
CA ASN A 124 19.46 24.49 12.67
C ASN A 124 19.33 25.96 12.29
N ASP A 125 18.22 26.35 11.65
CA ASP A 125 18.02 27.71 11.16
C ASP A 125 17.56 28.68 12.26
N GLU A 126 16.64 28.24 13.11
CA GLU A 126 15.92 29.11 14.06
C GLU A 126 16.21 28.79 15.54
N GLY A 127 16.93 27.71 15.82
CA GLY A 127 17.28 27.30 17.19
C GLY A 127 16.08 26.78 18.01
N ALA A 128 14.93 26.50 17.37
CA ALA A 128 13.70 26.08 18.04
C ALA A 128 13.28 24.68 17.57
N ASP A 129 12.56 23.98 18.43
CA ASP A 129 12.14 22.58 18.21
C ASP A 129 10.63 22.53 17.88
N LEU A 130 10.31 22.19 16.63
CA LEU A 130 8.93 22.07 16.15
C LEU A 130 8.14 20.94 16.82
N THR A 131 8.80 19.93 17.38
CA THR A 131 8.12 18.80 18.04
C THR A 131 7.34 19.21 19.28
N THR A 132 7.61 20.37 19.83
CA THR A 132 6.92 20.93 21.01
C THR A 132 5.55 21.54 20.68
N ASP A 133 5.24 21.74 19.39
CA ASP A 133 3.97 22.31 18.92
C ASP A 133 3.16 21.29 18.13
N PRO A 134 2.05 20.73 18.68
CA PRO A 134 1.22 19.76 17.98
C PRO A 134 0.61 20.27 16.67
N MET A 135 0.34 21.58 16.56
CA MET A 135 -0.20 22.17 15.33
C MET A 135 0.89 22.22 14.24
N ALA A 136 2.12 22.56 14.62
CA ALA A 136 3.25 22.51 13.70
C ALA A 136 3.49 21.07 13.20
N MET A 137 3.47 20.09 14.09
CA MET A 137 3.64 18.68 13.74
C MET A 137 2.56 18.17 12.79
N GLN A 138 1.29 18.55 12.99
CA GLN A 138 0.22 18.19 12.07
C GLN A 138 0.44 18.76 10.66
N ARG A 139 0.85 20.03 10.58
CA ARG A 139 1.17 20.68 9.30
C ARG A 139 2.41 20.06 8.62
N LEU A 140 3.42 19.66 9.41
CA LEU A 140 4.58 18.94 8.90
C LEU A 140 4.16 17.59 8.29
N LYS A 141 3.28 16.85 8.96
CA LYS A 141 2.79 15.55 8.47
C LYS A 141 2.11 15.71 7.11
N GLU A 142 1.18 16.64 6.98
CA GLU A 142 0.48 16.91 5.72
C GLU A 142 1.43 17.36 4.60
N ALA A 143 2.42 18.19 4.94
CA ALA A 143 3.41 18.67 3.97
C ALA A 143 4.40 17.57 3.55
N ALA A 144 4.79 16.68 4.47
CA ALA A 144 5.67 15.56 4.19
C ALA A 144 5.01 14.55 3.25
N GLU A 145 3.76 14.15 3.52
CA GLU A 145 2.98 13.27 2.65
C GLU A 145 2.84 13.86 1.24
N LYS A 146 2.47 15.14 1.16
CA LYS A 146 2.37 15.85 -0.12
C LYS A 146 3.70 15.84 -0.87
N ALA A 147 4.81 16.16 -0.19
CA ALA A 147 6.13 16.18 -0.78
C ALA A 147 6.55 14.78 -1.29
N LYS A 148 6.31 13.72 -0.50
CA LYS A 148 6.53 12.32 -0.90
C LYS A 148 5.79 12.00 -2.21
N ILE A 149 4.51 12.34 -2.29
CA ILE A 149 3.68 12.10 -3.49
C ILE A 149 4.24 12.87 -4.69
N GLU A 150 4.56 14.16 -4.55
CA GLU A 150 5.10 15.00 -5.63
C GLU A 150 6.45 14.48 -6.12
N LEU A 151 7.33 14.00 -5.23
CA LEU A 151 8.63 13.45 -5.58
C LEU A 151 8.57 12.12 -6.33
N SER A 152 7.42 11.45 -6.38
CA SER A 152 7.24 10.28 -7.24
C SER A 152 7.22 10.64 -8.73
N SER A 153 6.84 11.87 -9.08
CA SER A 153 6.82 12.36 -10.47
C SER A 153 7.81 13.49 -10.76
N SER A 154 8.18 14.29 -9.73
CA SER A 154 9.07 15.44 -9.85
C SER A 154 10.46 15.15 -9.27
N THR A 155 11.50 15.84 -9.73
CA THR A 155 12.87 15.72 -9.19
C THR A 155 13.10 16.55 -7.94
N SER A 156 12.23 17.53 -7.67
CA SER A 156 12.26 18.38 -6.48
C SER A 156 10.89 18.95 -6.19
N THR A 157 10.65 19.30 -4.93
CA THR A 157 9.46 20.01 -4.47
C THR A 157 9.82 21.07 -3.43
N GLU A 158 9.02 22.13 -3.35
CA GLU A 158 9.14 23.15 -2.31
C GLU A 158 8.13 22.88 -1.20
N ILE A 159 8.63 22.77 0.02
CA ILE A 159 7.82 22.69 1.23
C ILE A 159 7.79 24.09 1.84
N ASN A 160 6.61 24.72 1.83
CA ASN A 160 6.41 26.10 2.29
C ASN A 160 5.31 26.12 3.36
N LEU A 161 5.72 26.32 4.61
CA LEU A 161 4.85 26.38 5.78
C LEU A 161 4.98 27.75 6.45
N PRO A 162 4.20 28.75 6.01
CA PRO A 162 4.24 30.07 6.58
C PRO A 162 3.70 30.06 8.03
N TYR A 163 4.32 30.86 8.89
CA TYR A 163 3.92 30.99 10.31
C TYR A 163 3.82 29.63 11.01
N ILE A 164 4.88 28.80 10.86
CA ILE A 164 4.87 27.44 11.40
C ILE A 164 4.87 27.42 12.92
N MET A 165 5.67 28.29 13.53
CA MET A 165 5.68 28.52 14.97
C MET A 165 6.31 29.88 15.31
N PRO A 166 5.95 30.51 16.44
CA PRO A 166 6.66 31.69 16.95
C PRO A 166 7.95 31.31 17.68
N VAL A 167 9.06 32.01 17.40
CA VAL A 167 10.31 31.91 18.15
C VAL A 167 10.61 33.23 18.80
N ALA A 168 10.74 33.26 20.13
CA ALA A 168 10.86 34.47 20.94
C ALA A 168 9.80 35.54 20.61
N GLY A 169 8.54 35.11 20.36
CA GLY A 169 7.43 36.00 20.02
C GLY A 169 7.40 36.47 18.55
N VAL A 170 8.35 36.07 17.73
CA VAL A 170 8.42 36.41 16.30
C VAL A 170 7.94 35.22 15.48
N PRO A 171 6.89 35.37 14.62
CA PRO A 171 6.43 34.29 13.74
C PRO A 171 7.54 33.88 12.78
N LYS A 172 7.78 32.56 12.67
CA LYS A 172 8.77 31.99 11.77
C LYS A 172 8.10 31.17 10.68
N HIS A 173 8.79 31.08 9.54
CA HIS A 173 8.36 30.34 8.37
C HIS A 173 9.33 29.17 8.15
N LEU A 174 8.82 28.05 7.67
CA LEU A 174 9.66 26.97 7.17
C LEU A 174 9.51 26.92 5.65
N VAL A 175 10.60 27.20 4.94
CA VAL A 175 10.67 27.08 3.48
C VAL A 175 11.90 26.25 3.14
N LYS A 176 11.69 25.06 2.58
CA LYS A 176 12.77 24.15 2.18
C LYS A 176 12.47 23.49 0.85
N THR A 177 13.49 23.35 0.04
CA THR A 177 13.42 22.53 -1.18
C THR A 177 13.93 21.13 -0.87
N LEU A 178 13.06 20.13 -1.08
CA LEU A 178 13.43 18.72 -0.98
C LEU A 178 13.62 18.15 -2.39
N THR A 179 14.79 17.60 -2.66
CA THR A 179 15.04 16.88 -3.91
C THR A 179 14.72 15.41 -3.75
N ARG A 180 14.35 14.73 -4.85
CA ARG A 180 14.15 13.27 -4.87
C ARG A 180 15.39 12.53 -4.37
N ALA A 181 16.59 12.92 -4.82
CA ALA A 181 17.85 12.30 -4.36
C ALA A 181 18.04 12.41 -2.84
N LYS A 182 17.69 13.57 -2.24
CA LYS A 182 17.75 13.74 -0.79
C LYS A 182 16.72 12.88 -0.06
N PHE A 183 15.49 12.83 -0.58
CA PHE A 183 14.44 11.96 -0.03
C PHE A 183 14.83 10.48 -0.08
N GLU A 184 15.32 9.99 -1.23
CA GLU A 184 15.78 8.61 -1.39
C GLU A 184 16.98 8.28 -0.48
N GLN A 185 17.87 9.25 -0.24
CA GLN A 185 18.94 9.11 0.75
C GLN A 185 18.38 8.94 2.18
N LEU A 186 17.40 9.77 2.58
CA LEU A 186 16.78 9.70 3.88
C LEU A 186 16.01 8.38 4.08
N ALA A 187 15.32 7.91 3.05
CA ALA A 187 14.49 6.72 3.05
C ALA A 187 15.26 5.42 2.74
N HIS A 188 16.57 5.47 2.51
CA HIS A 188 17.36 4.33 2.05
C HIS A 188 17.14 3.06 2.86
N ASN A 189 17.17 3.15 4.18
CA ASN A 189 17.01 1.99 5.05
C ASN A 189 15.59 1.39 4.97
N LEU A 190 14.56 2.22 4.81
CA LEU A 190 13.17 1.76 4.63
C LEU A 190 13.01 1.01 3.31
N ILE A 191 13.60 1.54 2.24
CA ILE A 191 13.59 0.90 0.92
C ILE A 191 14.28 -0.46 0.99
N GLN A 192 15.47 -0.53 1.60
CA GLN A 192 16.21 -1.79 1.74
C GLN A 192 15.52 -2.83 2.64
N ALA A 193 14.72 -2.38 3.63
CA ALA A 193 13.97 -3.27 4.50
C ALA A 193 12.95 -4.15 3.74
N CYS A 194 12.47 -3.69 2.57
CA CYS A 194 11.59 -4.49 1.72
C CYS A 194 12.24 -5.76 1.15
N LEU A 195 13.58 -5.83 1.07
CA LEU A 195 14.27 -6.95 0.41
C LEU A 195 14.18 -8.27 1.18
N GLU A 196 14.30 -8.24 2.51
CA GLU A 196 14.29 -9.47 3.30
C GLU A 196 12.96 -10.23 3.22
N PRO A 197 11.79 -9.58 3.36
CA PRO A 197 10.52 -10.24 3.09
C PRO A 197 10.42 -10.82 1.66
N CYS A 198 10.92 -10.11 0.64
CA CYS A 198 10.92 -10.60 -0.73
C CYS A 198 11.74 -11.89 -0.88
N LYS A 199 12.95 -11.95 -0.30
CA LYS A 199 13.78 -13.16 -0.31
C LYS A 199 13.11 -14.33 0.39
N LYS A 200 12.49 -14.08 1.55
CA LYS A 200 11.77 -15.11 2.31
C LYS A 200 10.59 -15.64 1.52
N ALA A 201 9.75 -14.77 0.95
CA ALA A 201 8.61 -15.20 0.16
C ALA A 201 9.03 -16.06 -1.04
N MET A 202 10.09 -15.68 -1.77
CA MET A 202 10.64 -16.48 -2.86
C MET A 202 11.17 -17.84 -2.39
N SER A 203 11.89 -17.87 -1.26
CA SER A 203 12.39 -19.11 -0.66
C SER A 203 11.26 -20.04 -0.22
N ASP A 204 10.23 -19.50 0.42
CA ASP A 204 9.08 -20.26 0.94
C ASP A 204 8.22 -20.82 -0.21
N ALA A 205 8.14 -20.11 -1.34
CA ALA A 205 7.52 -20.59 -2.57
C ALA A 205 8.38 -21.64 -3.31
N GLY A 206 9.65 -21.81 -2.94
CA GLY A 206 10.58 -22.70 -3.64
C GLY A 206 10.94 -22.25 -5.05
N LEU A 207 10.87 -20.96 -5.33
CA LEU A 207 11.05 -20.36 -6.66
C LEU A 207 12.31 -19.49 -6.73
N ASN A 208 12.86 -19.40 -7.94
CA ASN A 208 13.88 -18.40 -8.28
C ASN A 208 13.24 -17.18 -8.95
N ASN A 209 13.93 -16.06 -8.96
CA ASN A 209 13.42 -14.82 -9.57
C ASN A 209 13.08 -15.00 -11.07
N SER A 210 13.79 -15.90 -11.79
CA SER A 210 13.51 -16.24 -13.18
C SER A 210 12.16 -16.93 -13.40
N ASP A 211 11.62 -17.58 -12.37
CA ASP A 211 10.36 -18.33 -12.44
C ASP A 211 9.13 -17.42 -12.32
N ILE A 212 9.31 -16.19 -11.90
CA ILE A 212 8.26 -15.18 -11.84
C ILE A 212 8.01 -14.63 -13.24
N ASP A 213 6.78 -14.71 -13.73
CA ASP A 213 6.40 -14.16 -15.04
C ASP A 213 6.18 -12.65 -15.00
N GLU A 214 5.51 -12.16 -13.95
CA GLU A 214 5.14 -10.76 -13.81
C GLU A 214 5.28 -10.29 -12.36
N VAL A 215 5.56 -8.99 -12.19
CA VAL A 215 5.57 -8.31 -10.90
C VAL A 215 4.52 -7.21 -10.91
N ILE A 216 3.60 -7.25 -9.95
CA ILE A 216 2.53 -6.28 -9.80
C ILE A 216 2.85 -5.38 -8.60
N LEU A 217 2.77 -4.07 -8.80
CA LEU A 217 2.91 -3.09 -7.74
C LEU A 217 1.53 -2.68 -7.24
N VAL A 218 1.39 -2.67 -5.92
CA VAL A 218 0.19 -2.30 -5.19
C VAL A 218 0.55 -1.29 -4.09
N GLY A 219 -0.38 -0.44 -3.73
CA GLY A 219 -0.19 0.58 -2.72
C GLY A 219 0.49 1.85 -3.23
N GLY A 220 0.10 3.00 -2.69
CA GLY A 220 0.58 4.31 -3.14
C GLY A 220 2.09 4.50 -3.01
N SER A 221 2.71 3.91 -1.97
CA SER A 221 4.16 4.03 -1.72
C SER A 221 5.00 3.23 -2.71
N SER A 222 4.44 2.25 -3.41
CA SER A 222 5.09 1.55 -4.52
C SER A 222 5.37 2.45 -5.73
N ARG A 223 4.81 3.66 -5.77
CA ARG A 223 5.08 4.66 -6.81
C ARG A 223 6.43 5.36 -6.64
N ILE A 224 7.07 5.24 -5.47
CA ILE A 224 8.40 5.84 -5.20
C ILE A 224 9.42 5.24 -6.18
N PRO A 225 10.13 6.07 -6.99
CA PRO A 225 11.02 5.57 -8.03
C PRO A 225 12.11 4.61 -7.53
N ALA A 226 12.69 4.90 -6.37
CA ALA A 226 13.70 4.02 -5.77
C ALA A 226 13.13 2.66 -5.33
N VAL A 227 11.85 2.60 -4.92
CA VAL A 227 11.15 1.34 -4.65
C VAL A 227 10.95 0.55 -5.94
N GLN A 228 10.47 1.19 -7.01
CA GLN A 228 10.32 0.53 -8.31
C GLN A 228 11.64 -0.03 -8.83
N LYS A 229 12.73 0.74 -8.68
CA LYS A 229 14.06 0.30 -9.06
C LYS A 229 14.53 -0.89 -8.24
N LEU A 230 14.30 -0.89 -6.93
CA LEU A 230 14.64 -2.02 -6.05
C LEU A 230 13.91 -3.29 -6.49
N VAL A 231 12.63 -3.18 -6.82
CA VAL A 231 11.81 -4.30 -7.29
C VAL A 231 12.32 -4.82 -8.63
N GLU A 232 12.60 -3.92 -9.58
CA GLU A 232 13.17 -4.27 -10.89
C GLU A 232 14.52 -4.97 -10.75
N ASP A 233 15.41 -4.44 -9.91
CA ASP A 233 16.74 -5.01 -9.68
C ASP A 233 16.66 -6.39 -8.99
N PHE A 234 15.72 -6.58 -8.06
CA PHE A 234 15.55 -7.84 -7.34
C PHE A 234 14.95 -8.94 -8.23
N PHE A 235 13.85 -8.68 -8.93
CA PHE A 235 13.18 -9.68 -9.76
C PHE A 235 13.78 -9.79 -11.17
N GLY A 236 14.65 -8.86 -11.59
CA GLY A 236 15.20 -8.80 -12.94
C GLY A 236 14.16 -8.46 -14.00
N LYS A 237 13.03 -7.90 -13.62
CA LYS A 237 11.88 -7.59 -14.48
C LYS A 237 11.28 -6.23 -14.13
N VAL A 238 10.92 -5.48 -15.15
CA VAL A 238 10.18 -4.22 -14.98
C VAL A 238 8.78 -4.54 -14.45
N PRO A 239 8.35 -3.93 -13.35
CA PRO A 239 7.01 -4.15 -12.84
C PRO A 239 5.92 -3.81 -13.87
N SER A 240 4.84 -4.59 -13.86
CA SER A 240 3.71 -4.40 -14.76
C SER A 240 3.03 -3.04 -14.55
N LYS A 241 2.74 -2.35 -15.65
CA LYS A 241 1.97 -1.10 -15.66
C LYS A 241 0.50 -1.31 -16.02
N GLY A 242 0.06 -2.57 -16.09
CA GLY A 242 -1.29 -2.93 -16.53
C GLY A 242 -2.40 -2.64 -15.52
N VAL A 243 -2.06 -2.28 -14.29
CA VAL A 243 -3.02 -1.98 -13.22
C VAL A 243 -2.65 -0.66 -12.51
N ASN A 244 -3.67 0.01 -11.98
CA ASN A 244 -3.44 1.17 -11.12
C ASN A 244 -3.18 0.69 -9.68
N PRO A 245 -2.01 0.95 -9.09
CA PRO A 245 -1.68 0.49 -7.74
C PRO A 245 -2.63 0.97 -6.64
N ASP A 246 -3.34 2.09 -6.85
CA ASP A 246 -4.26 2.65 -5.87
C ASP A 246 -5.65 2.02 -5.92
N GLU A 247 -6.02 1.38 -7.05
CA GLU A 247 -7.39 0.89 -7.31
C GLU A 247 -7.47 -0.62 -7.48
N VAL A 248 -6.36 -1.29 -7.80
CA VAL A 248 -6.34 -2.70 -8.20
C VAL A 248 -6.95 -3.63 -7.15
N VAL A 249 -6.74 -3.36 -5.86
CA VAL A 249 -7.30 -4.14 -4.76
C VAL A 249 -8.83 -4.00 -4.71
N ALA A 250 -9.34 -2.77 -4.86
CA ALA A 250 -10.78 -2.51 -4.88
C ALA A 250 -11.46 -3.17 -6.09
N VAL A 251 -10.82 -3.13 -7.26
CA VAL A 251 -11.28 -3.83 -8.48
C VAL A 251 -11.34 -5.35 -8.23
N GLY A 252 -10.30 -5.93 -7.62
CA GLY A 252 -10.27 -7.35 -7.29
C GLY A 252 -11.35 -7.75 -6.28
N ALA A 253 -11.58 -6.93 -5.26
CA ALA A 253 -12.67 -7.13 -4.30
C ALA A 253 -14.06 -7.08 -5.00
N CYS A 254 -14.23 -6.17 -5.96
CA CYS A 254 -15.44 -6.09 -6.78
C CYS A 254 -15.64 -7.37 -7.61
N ILE A 255 -14.60 -7.86 -8.28
CA ILE A 255 -14.65 -9.12 -9.03
C ILE A 255 -15.04 -10.29 -8.10
N GLN A 256 -14.45 -10.34 -6.90
CA GLN A 256 -14.81 -11.37 -5.91
C GLN A 256 -16.28 -11.27 -5.49
N GLY A 257 -16.83 -10.07 -5.35
CA GLY A 257 -18.26 -9.84 -5.09
C GLY A 257 -19.13 -10.39 -6.22
N ALA A 258 -18.75 -10.12 -7.47
CA ALA A 258 -19.44 -10.63 -8.66
C ALA A 258 -19.39 -12.18 -8.75
N VAL A 259 -18.25 -12.80 -8.39
CA VAL A 259 -18.11 -14.27 -8.31
C VAL A 259 -19.05 -14.86 -7.26
N LEU A 260 -19.13 -14.25 -6.08
CA LEU A 260 -20.01 -14.71 -4.99
C LEU A 260 -21.50 -14.60 -5.38
N ASN A 261 -21.86 -13.56 -6.13
CA ASN A 261 -23.20 -13.34 -6.65
C ASN A 261 -23.50 -14.16 -7.92
N LYS A 262 -22.54 -14.92 -8.42
CA LYS A 262 -22.66 -15.73 -9.67
C LYS A 262 -23.06 -14.88 -10.87
N GLU A 263 -22.51 -13.68 -10.97
CA GLU A 263 -22.78 -12.80 -12.10
C GLU A 263 -22.21 -13.34 -13.41
N ALA A 264 -22.90 -13.09 -14.51
CA ALA A 264 -22.44 -13.52 -15.83
C ALA A 264 -21.16 -12.77 -16.23
N GLY A 265 -20.16 -13.48 -16.72
CA GLY A 265 -18.92 -12.91 -17.24
C GLY A 265 -17.69 -13.05 -16.34
N VAL A 266 -17.83 -13.41 -15.07
CA VAL A 266 -16.68 -13.63 -14.15
C VAL A 266 -16.23 -15.09 -14.05
N GLY A 267 -16.93 -16.03 -14.70
CA GLY A 267 -16.56 -17.47 -14.76
C GLY A 267 -16.55 -18.16 -13.39
N ASN A 268 -16.06 -19.40 -13.38
CA ASN A 268 -15.83 -20.17 -12.15
C ASN A 268 -14.39 -19.88 -11.65
N ILE A 269 -14.22 -18.81 -10.88
CA ILE A 269 -12.94 -18.47 -10.28
C ILE A 269 -12.87 -19.08 -8.88
N VAL A 270 -11.75 -19.74 -8.58
CA VAL A 270 -11.44 -20.31 -7.27
C VAL A 270 -10.22 -19.59 -6.70
N LEU A 271 -10.37 -19.04 -5.50
CA LEU A 271 -9.28 -18.44 -4.74
C LEU A 271 -8.83 -19.40 -3.64
N LEU A 272 -7.57 -19.81 -3.67
CA LEU A 272 -6.91 -20.58 -2.62
C LEU A 272 -5.91 -19.65 -1.92
N ASP A 273 -6.25 -19.25 -0.72
CA ASP A 273 -5.50 -18.27 0.06
C ASP A 273 -4.75 -18.94 1.22
N VAL A 274 -3.61 -18.41 1.61
CA VAL A 274 -2.85 -18.89 2.76
C VAL A 274 -2.86 -17.85 3.88
N THR A 275 -2.90 -18.32 5.12
CA THR A 275 -2.74 -17.48 6.29
C THR A 275 -1.34 -17.69 6.85
N PRO A 276 -0.50 -16.66 6.92
CA PRO A 276 0.93 -16.81 7.26
C PRO A 276 1.19 -17.15 8.72
N LEU A 277 0.22 -16.91 9.60
CA LEU A 277 0.34 -17.11 11.05
C LEU A 277 -0.96 -17.69 11.62
N THR A 278 -0.83 -18.78 12.34
CA THR A 278 -1.85 -19.35 13.22
C THR A 278 -1.60 -18.92 14.68
#